data_f77896188e62d352b3bf44d8244330db
#
_entry.id   f77896188e62d352b3bf44d8244330db
#
_cell.length_a   1.000
_cell.length_b   1.000
_cell.length_c   1.000
_cell.angle_alpha   90.00
_cell.angle_beta   90.00
_cell.angle_gamma   90.00
#
_symmetry.space_group_name_H-M   'P 1'
#
loop_
_entity.id
_entity.type
_entity.pdbx_description
1 polymer ?
#
loop_
_entity_poly.entity_id
_entity_poly.type
_entity_poly.pdbx_seq_one_letter_code
_entity_poly.pdbx_strand_id
1 'polypeptide(L)'
;MTSTELASTRGPARSVASLDQQVDVETPEQVVLSYTLAGVGARAAAAIIDFVAISFIIIAFVISMSLLAKLGKSGPKPTPEESSTWAVAIFILVIFALEWGYYVLFEALWDGQTPGKRLLHIRVVQDGGYSVSFGASAVRNIARIIDGQPGFAYGVGVVAAALNKSGKRLGDMMAGTFVVQERIEQAPVIAPVTASTQGDAPATASLSASEYELLERFLSRAPSLAPERLVLLADRLSVKLAAHMPNDPVPVLDRLRVLYVREREARSRGLAARGAKGAARERHAIVARSSARWSTFATMLRDAQRRGLRHMSESEVSDFVAQYREIATDLARLKTASKDTQSDALFYLSRLVAGGHNLLYRQRSVTSRAAVRFVAVNVPREMRRSWGYIAIAALCLFGPMAVTYQAVVNDPLLAEALLPPGMIDRANEGAARAKNGDRTYVEIKAFMRPVAASNIIANNIQVTYTVFVFGITFGLGTLFMLITNGVSIGAALGLYQSKGILSQIGEFVLSHSVFELSAICIAGAGGLLIARALLLPGWYTRREALVVYGRRAIRLITASTVLLIVAGTIEGLISPRTDIPVTDKIIVAAVSAFVLLLYFLVGGRGMDATDEEQFAYSDARALSSR
;
A
#
# COMPACT_ATOMS: atom_id res chain seq x y z
N MET A 1 -33.36 -59.31 -25.96
CA MET A 1 -32.95 -59.12 -24.54
C MET A 1 -31.84 -58.12 -24.55
N THR A 2 -31.87 -56.99 -24.06
CA THR A 2 -32.79 -55.97 -23.53
C THR A 2 -32.02 -54.67 -23.61
N SER A 3 -32.60 -53.74 -24.34
CA SER A 3 -32.23 -52.31 -24.30
C SER A 3 -32.58 -51.76 -22.92
N THR A 4 -31.69 -51.15 -22.21
CA THR A 4 -32.04 -50.10 -21.21
C THR A 4 -30.78 -49.55 -20.54
N GLU A 5 -30.81 -48.24 -20.34
CA GLU A 5 -29.93 -47.42 -19.48
C GLU A 5 -28.70 -46.75 -20.11
N LEU A 6 -29.00 -45.79 -20.96
CA LEU A 6 -28.18 -44.56 -21.06
C LEU A 6 -28.92 -43.45 -20.31
N ALA A 7 -28.82 -43.50 -18.98
CA ALA A 7 -29.25 -42.40 -18.12
C ALA A 7 -28.23 -41.26 -18.21
N SER A 8 -28.64 -40.19 -18.86
CA SER A 8 -28.04 -38.89 -18.93
C SER A 8 -27.71 -38.34 -17.54
N THR A 9 -26.46 -38.43 -17.13
CA THR A 9 -25.90 -37.58 -16.06
C THR A 9 -25.58 -36.18 -16.63
N ARG A 10 -26.60 -35.38 -16.81
CA ARG A 10 -26.39 -33.92 -16.88
C ARG A 10 -25.99 -33.46 -15.49
N GLY A 11 -24.68 -33.30 -15.28
CA GLY A 11 -24.14 -32.58 -14.15
C GLY A 11 -24.73 -31.16 -14.06
N PRO A 12 -24.79 -30.56 -12.87
CA PRO A 12 -25.37 -29.24 -12.70
C PRO A 12 -24.67 -28.26 -13.64
N ALA A 13 -25.48 -27.48 -14.35
CA ALA A 13 -25.00 -26.42 -15.25
C ALA A 13 -23.96 -25.58 -14.48
N ARG A 14 -22.71 -25.61 -14.89
CA ARG A 14 -21.67 -24.70 -14.39
C ARG A 14 -22.20 -23.30 -14.65
N SER A 15 -22.58 -22.61 -13.58
CA SER A 15 -22.75 -21.16 -13.60
C SER A 15 -21.50 -20.59 -14.27
N VAL A 16 -21.67 -19.72 -15.25
CA VAL A 16 -20.57 -18.97 -15.86
C VAL A 16 -19.86 -18.30 -14.69
N ALA A 17 -18.74 -18.89 -14.27
CA ALA A 17 -17.93 -18.34 -13.19
C ALA A 17 -17.57 -16.92 -13.63
N SER A 18 -18.01 -15.92 -12.87
CA SER A 18 -17.56 -14.56 -13.08
C SER A 18 -16.04 -14.60 -13.00
N LEU A 19 -15.35 -14.09 -14.02
CA LEU A 19 -13.88 -14.01 -14.06
C LEU A 19 -13.34 -13.09 -12.94
N ASP A 20 -14.21 -12.45 -12.19
CA ASP A 20 -13.90 -11.58 -11.08
C ASP A 20 -13.57 -12.41 -9.83
N GLN A 21 -12.30 -12.41 -9.43
CA GLN A 21 -11.85 -13.00 -8.18
C GLN A 21 -12.44 -12.22 -7.01
N GLN A 22 -13.08 -12.92 -6.08
CA GLN A 22 -13.65 -12.35 -4.86
C GLN A 22 -12.87 -12.82 -3.64
N VAL A 23 -12.72 -11.91 -2.66
CA VAL A 23 -12.14 -12.21 -1.34
C VAL A 23 -13.19 -11.89 -0.30
N ASP A 24 -13.48 -12.87 0.54
CA ASP A 24 -14.37 -12.71 1.68
C ASP A 24 -13.58 -12.28 2.90
N VAL A 25 -14.07 -11.23 3.55
CA VAL A 25 -13.51 -10.65 4.76
C VAL A 25 -14.58 -10.66 5.85
N GLU A 26 -14.31 -11.30 6.97
CA GLU A 26 -15.19 -11.30 8.12
C GLU A 26 -14.95 -10.03 8.95
N THR A 27 -16.01 -9.27 9.20
CA THR A 27 -15.95 -8.07 10.05
C THR A 27 -16.08 -8.45 11.54
N PRO A 28 -15.72 -7.55 12.49
CA PRO A 28 -15.94 -7.77 13.92
C PRO A 28 -17.39 -8.07 14.29
N GLU A 29 -18.34 -7.60 13.48
CA GLU A 29 -19.77 -7.87 13.61
C GLU A 29 -20.18 -9.25 13.05
N GLN A 30 -19.19 -10.11 12.72
CA GLN A 30 -19.39 -11.44 12.12
C GLN A 30 -20.12 -11.43 10.78
N VAL A 31 -20.06 -10.30 10.06
CA VAL A 31 -20.59 -10.17 8.70
C VAL A 31 -19.45 -10.39 7.71
N VAL A 32 -19.65 -11.34 6.80
CA VAL A 32 -18.67 -11.58 5.73
C VAL A 32 -18.89 -10.57 4.60
N LEU A 33 -17.92 -9.72 4.33
CA LEU A 33 -17.89 -8.79 3.21
C LEU A 33 -17.15 -9.41 2.03
N SER A 34 -17.78 -9.47 0.87
CA SER A 34 -17.16 -9.96 -0.37
C SER A 34 -16.63 -8.79 -1.17
N TYR A 35 -15.32 -8.71 -1.33
CA TYR A 35 -14.64 -7.70 -2.14
C TYR A 35 -14.24 -8.26 -3.50
N THR A 36 -14.53 -7.52 -4.56
CA THR A 36 -14.01 -7.84 -5.90
C THR A 36 -12.56 -7.35 -6.00
N LEU A 37 -11.65 -8.24 -6.34
CA LEU A 37 -10.23 -7.89 -6.50
C LEU A 37 -10.01 -7.08 -7.78
N ALA A 38 -9.13 -6.08 -7.70
CA ALA A 38 -8.70 -5.35 -8.86
C ALA A 38 -7.80 -6.22 -9.74
N GLY A 39 -8.14 -6.37 -11.00
CA GLY A 39 -7.34 -7.10 -11.99
C GLY A 39 -5.96 -6.48 -12.18
N VAL A 40 -5.00 -7.29 -12.66
CA VAL A 40 -3.60 -6.84 -12.92
C VAL A 40 -3.58 -5.67 -13.90
N GLY A 41 -4.43 -5.70 -14.95
CA GLY A 41 -4.54 -4.62 -15.94
C GLY A 41 -4.96 -3.28 -15.33
N ALA A 42 -5.96 -3.26 -14.44
CA ALA A 42 -6.39 -2.04 -13.75
C ALA A 42 -5.29 -1.48 -12.83
N ARG A 43 -4.53 -2.36 -12.16
CA ARG A 43 -3.38 -1.96 -11.32
C ARG A 43 -2.24 -1.37 -12.16
N ALA A 44 -1.95 -1.97 -13.31
CA ALA A 44 -0.93 -1.48 -14.23
C ALA A 44 -1.33 -0.12 -14.82
N ALA A 45 -2.57 0.03 -15.26
CA ALA A 45 -3.08 1.31 -15.77
C ALA A 45 -3.03 2.41 -14.69
N ALA A 46 -3.39 2.09 -13.42
CA ALA A 46 -3.25 3.04 -12.32
C ALA A 46 -1.79 3.47 -12.09
N ALA A 47 -0.85 2.52 -12.17
CA ALA A 47 0.57 2.82 -12.01
C ALA A 47 1.11 3.72 -13.15
N ILE A 48 0.64 3.52 -14.38
CA ILE A 48 0.99 4.38 -15.53
C ILE A 48 0.46 5.81 -15.31
N ILE A 49 -0.79 5.96 -14.87
CA ILE A 49 -1.37 7.27 -14.55
C ILE A 49 -0.58 7.95 -13.43
N ASP A 50 -0.23 7.23 -12.38
CA ASP A 50 0.58 7.76 -11.29
C ASP A 50 1.98 8.17 -11.79
N PHE A 51 2.60 7.38 -12.67
CA PHE A 51 3.88 7.73 -13.29
C PHE A 51 3.81 9.03 -14.10
N VAL A 52 2.75 9.21 -14.90
CA VAL A 52 2.49 10.45 -15.63
C VAL A 52 2.30 11.63 -14.67
N ALA A 53 1.55 11.43 -13.58
CA ALA A 53 1.35 12.46 -12.56
C ALA A 53 2.67 12.88 -11.88
N ILE A 54 3.51 11.91 -11.51
CA ILE A 54 4.85 12.17 -10.95
C ILE A 54 5.72 12.93 -11.96
N SER A 55 5.74 12.49 -13.22
CA SER A 55 6.49 13.15 -14.28
C SER A 55 6.04 14.60 -14.47
N PHE A 56 4.73 14.85 -14.43
CA PHE A 56 4.18 16.20 -14.50
C PHE A 56 4.62 17.07 -13.32
N ILE A 57 4.60 16.54 -12.10
CA ILE A 57 5.08 17.25 -10.89
C ILE A 57 6.56 17.60 -11.03
N ILE A 58 7.39 16.67 -11.52
CA ILE A 58 8.82 16.91 -11.73
C ILE A 58 9.04 18.02 -12.79
N ILE A 59 8.34 17.95 -13.92
CA ILE A 59 8.44 18.96 -14.99
C ILE A 59 8.00 20.33 -14.46
N ALA A 60 6.87 20.39 -13.75
CA ALA A 60 6.37 21.64 -13.16
C ALA A 60 7.37 22.23 -12.16
N PHE A 61 8.00 21.36 -11.35
CA PHE A 61 9.03 21.77 -10.41
C PHE A 61 10.26 22.36 -11.13
N VAL A 62 10.76 21.69 -12.19
CA VAL A 62 11.90 22.18 -13.01
C VAL A 62 11.57 23.55 -13.65
N ILE A 63 10.38 23.68 -14.21
CA ILE A 63 9.93 24.95 -14.80
C ILE A 63 9.86 26.04 -13.73
N SER A 64 9.28 25.74 -12.56
CA SER A 64 9.17 26.70 -11.43
C SER A 64 10.55 27.16 -10.95
N MET A 65 11.49 26.24 -10.79
CA MET A 65 12.87 26.55 -10.41
C MET A 65 13.57 27.43 -11.47
N SER A 66 13.35 27.14 -12.76
CA SER A 66 13.90 27.92 -13.86
C SER A 66 13.32 29.34 -13.91
N LEU A 67 12.04 29.50 -13.63
CA LEU A 67 11.38 30.81 -13.55
C LEU A 67 11.85 31.62 -12.33
N LEU A 68 11.93 30.98 -11.16
CA LEU A 68 12.44 31.61 -9.94
C LEU A 68 13.89 32.09 -10.12
N ALA A 69 14.74 31.29 -10.76
CA ALA A 69 16.10 31.68 -11.09
C ALA A 69 16.18 32.90 -12.03
N LYS A 70 15.19 33.08 -12.91
CA LYS A 70 15.09 34.26 -13.79
C LYS A 70 14.59 35.52 -13.07
N LEU A 71 13.64 35.32 -12.12
CA LEU A 71 13.04 36.43 -11.36
C LEU A 71 13.98 36.98 -10.26
N GLY A 72 14.83 36.12 -9.68
CA GLY A 72 15.75 36.46 -8.58
C GLY A 72 16.94 37.37 -8.98
N LYS A 73 16.94 37.99 -10.16
CA LYS A 73 18.05 38.79 -10.69
C LYS A 73 18.22 40.21 -10.05
N SER A 74 17.46 40.55 -8.99
CA SER A 74 17.40 41.90 -8.41
C SER A 74 18.03 42.07 -7.02
N GLY A 75 18.80 41.08 -6.51
CA GLY A 75 19.48 41.14 -5.20
C GLY A 75 21.00 40.95 -5.29
N PRO A 76 21.78 41.09 -4.17
CA PRO A 76 23.19 40.74 -4.14
C PRO A 76 23.31 39.28 -4.58
N LYS A 77 23.94 39.06 -5.72
CA LYS A 77 23.95 37.79 -6.43
C LYS A 77 24.80 36.78 -5.67
N PRO A 78 24.22 35.63 -5.20
CA PRO A 78 25.04 34.44 -5.07
C PRO A 78 25.62 34.16 -6.44
N THR A 79 26.85 33.65 -6.49
CA THR A 79 27.47 33.30 -7.77
C THR A 79 26.54 32.41 -8.55
N PRO A 80 26.44 32.50 -9.90
CA PRO A 80 25.56 31.64 -10.70
C PRO A 80 25.77 30.16 -10.43
N GLU A 81 26.94 29.77 -9.99
CA GLU A 81 27.32 28.41 -9.60
C GLU A 81 26.66 27.95 -8.28
N GLU A 82 26.59 28.81 -7.25
CA GLU A 82 25.99 28.44 -5.95
C GLU A 82 24.48 28.29 -6.02
N SER A 83 23.78 29.20 -6.71
CA SER A 83 22.32 29.12 -6.86
C SER A 83 21.87 27.91 -7.67
N SER A 84 22.64 27.52 -8.68
CA SER A 84 22.34 26.34 -9.51
C SER A 84 22.50 25.04 -8.71
N THR A 85 23.47 24.98 -7.79
CA THR A 85 23.80 23.79 -7.02
C THR A 85 22.75 23.46 -5.95
N TRP A 86 22.25 24.47 -5.23
CA TRP A 86 21.14 24.27 -4.31
C TRP A 86 19.87 23.83 -5.03
N ALA A 87 19.61 24.37 -6.23
CA ALA A 87 18.50 23.93 -7.06
C ALA A 87 18.61 22.43 -7.42
N VAL A 88 19.80 21.99 -7.82
CA VAL A 88 20.08 20.58 -8.14
C VAL A 88 19.95 19.69 -6.88
N ALA A 89 20.45 20.14 -5.73
CA ALA A 89 20.34 19.42 -4.47
C ALA A 89 18.86 19.20 -4.07
N ILE A 90 18.07 20.27 -4.12
CA ILE A 90 16.63 20.21 -3.83
C ILE A 90 15.92 19.31 -4.86
N PHE A 91 16.31 19.40 -6.14
CA PHE A 91 15.76 18.55 -7.20
C PHE A 91 15.98 17.06 -6.91
N ILE A 92 17.19 16.66 -6.52
CA ILE A 92 17.51 15.26 -6.15
C ILE A 92 16.65 14.80 -4.97
N LEU A 93 16.53 15.63 -3.93
CA LEU A 93 15.70 15.30 -2.76
C LEU A 93 14.21 15.23 -3.10
N VAL A 94 13.73 16.11 -3.98
CA VAL A 94 12.33 16.09 -4.44
C VAL A 94 12.05 14.82 -5.25
N ILE A 95 12.92 14.45 -6.20
CA ILE A 95 12.77 13.19 -6.95
C ILE A 95 12.75 12.01 -5.98
N PHE A 96 13.69 11.95 -5.05
CA PHE A 96 13.73 10.89 -4.05
C PHE A 96 12.45 10.85 -3.19
N ALA A 97 11.99 12.00 -2.73
CA ALA A 97 10.74 12.09 -1.95
C ALA A 97 9.50 11.70 -2.77
N LEU A 98 9.46 12.01 -4.07
CA LEU A 98 8.40 11.58 -4.96
C LEU A 98 8.46 10.07 -5.23
N GLU A 99 9.62 9.52 -5.47
CA GLU A 99 9.79 8.09 -5.72
C GLU A 99 9.31 7.24 -4.53
N TRP A 100 9.67 7.63 -3.32
CA TRP A 100 9.39 6.88 -2.09
C TRP A 100 8.15 7.38 -1.35
N GLY A 101 7.94 8.69 -1.31
CA GLY A 101 6.89 9.34 -0.52
C GLY A 101 5.55 9.39 -1.22
N TYR A 102 5.50 9.57 -2.54
CA TYR A 102 4.25 9.77 -3.28
C TYR A 102 3.20 8.69 -2.96
N TYR A 103 3.54 7.44 -3.15
CA TYR A 103 2.61 6.34 -2.92
C TYR A 103 2.27 6.17 -1.44
N VAL A 104 3.26 6.30 -0.56
CA VAL A 104 3.05 6.17 0.90
C VAL A 104 2.11 7.25 1.40
N LEU A 105 2.34 8.50 1.01
CA LEU A 105 1.54 9.64 1.44
C LEU A 105 0.12 9.58 0.89
N PHE A 106 -0.04 9.39 -0.44
CA PHE A 106 -1.37 9.34 -1.03
C PHE A 106 -2.19 8.17 -0.51
N GLU A 107 -1.64 6.96 -0.43
CA GLU A 107 -2.36 5.81 0.12
C GLU A 107 -2.76 6.01 1.59
N ALA A 108 -1.89 6.63 2.40
CA ALA A 108 -2.19 6.90 3.81
C ALA A 108 -3.20 8.04 4.00
N LEU A 109 -3.15 9.09 3.18
CA LEU A 109 -4.02 10.27 3.31
C LEU A 109 -5.37 10.10 2.60
N TRP A 110 -5.40 9.35 1.48
CA TRP A 110 -6.59 9.14 0.64
C TRP A 110 -7.17 7.74 0.76
N ASP A 111 -7.13 7.14 1.96
CA ASP A 111 -7.75 5.85 2.27
C ASP A 111 -7.36 4.72 1.30
N GLY A 112 -6.06 4.57 1.03
CA GLY A 112 -5.55 3.52 0.14
C GLY A 112 -5.63 3.86 -1.35
N GLN A 113 -5.83 5.12 -1.71
CA GLN A 113 -5.89 5.56 -3.11
C GLN A 113 -4.73 6.50 -3.45
N THR A 114 -4.23 6.37 -4.68
CA THR A 114 -3.41 7.38 -5.36
C THR A 114 -4.27 8.07 -6.43
N PRO A 115 -3.82 9.17 -7.05
CA PRO A 115 -4.53 9.78 -8.18
C PRO A 115 -4.90 8.77 -9.27
N GLY A 116 -3.96 7.90 -9.70
CA GLY A 116 -4.22 6.87 -10.69
C GLY A 116 -5.22 5.81 -10.22
N LYS A 117 -5.11 5.36 -8.98
CA LYS A 117 -6.06 4.41 -8.39
C LYS A 117 -7.46 4.99 -8.26
N ARG A 118 -7.56 6.26 -7.88
CA ARG A 118 -8.84 6.96 -7.74
C ARG A 118 -9.56 7.11 -9.08
N LEU A 119 -8.80 7.41 -10.14
CA LEU A 119 -9.36 7.53 -11.49
C LEU A 119 -9.92 6.19 -12.02
N LEU A 120 -9.29 5.08 -11.65
CA LEU A 120 -9.71 3.74 -12.06
C LEU A 120 -10.64 3.05 -11.03
N HIS A 121 -11.08 3.77 -10.01
CA HIS A 121 -11.96 3.26 -8.96
C HIS A 121 -11.41 1.99 -8.29
N ILE A 122 -10.11 1.97 -8.00
CA ILE A 122 -9.48 0.90 -7.23
C ILE A 122 -8.91 1.44 -5.93
N ARG A 123 -8.90 0.61 -4.89
CA ARG A 123 -8.46 0.99 -3.55
C ARG A 123 -7.65 -0.12 -2.89
N VAL A 124 -6.67 0.25 -2.10
CA VAL A 124 -5.96 -0.66 -1.20
C VAL A 124 -6.73 -0.75 0.12
N VAL A 125 -6.96 -1.96 0.60
CA VAL A 125 -7.56 -2.23 1.91
C VAL A 125 -6.72 -3.27 2.66
N GLN A 126 -6.77 -3.25 4.00
CA GLN A 126 -6.15 -4.27 4.83
C GLN A 126 -6.96 -5.57 4.81
N ASP A 127 -6.34 -6.68 5.19
CA ASP A 127 -6.95 -8.01 5.21
C ASP A 127 -8.23 -8.12 6.07
N GLY A 128 -8.40 -7.23 7.06
CA GLY A 128 -9.64 -7.07 7.83
C GLY A 128 -10.68 -6.13 7.22
N GLY A 129 -10.50 -5.67 5.96
CA GLY A 129 -11.42 -4.71 5.33
C GLY A 129 -11.26 -3.26 5.79
N TYR A 130 -10.26 -2.97 6.62
CA TYR A 130 -9.98 -1.62 7.15
C TYR A 130 -9.21 -0.76 6.15
N SER A 131 -9.25 0.57 6.34
CA SER A 131 -8.40 1.52 5.63
C SER A 131 -6.92 1.21 5.86
N VAL A 132 -6.09 1.49 4.84
CA VAL A 132 -4.65 1.27 4.92
C VAL A 132 -4.02 2.22 5.94
N SER A 133 -3.24 1.66 6.87
CA SER A 133 -2.41 2.45 7.79
C SER A 133 -1.16 2.99 7.10
N PHE A 134 -0.58 4.07 7.64
CA PHE A 134 0.69 4.61 7.16
C PHE A 134 1.80 3.53 7.15
N GLY A 135 1.91 2.72 8.22
CA GLY A 135 2.89 1.65 8.31
C GLY A 135 2.69 0.56 7.24
N ALA A 136 1.44 0.15 7.00
CA ALA A 136 1.14 -0.83 5.95
C ALA A 136 1.44 -0.27 4.56
N SER A 137 1.13 1.02 4.30
CA SER A 137 1.50 1.68 3.05
C SER A 137 3.03 1.77 2.89
N ALA A 138 3.77 2.09 3.95
CA ALA A 138 5.22 2.15 3.93
C ALA A 138 5.85 0.78 3.60
N VAL A 139 5.47 -0.29 4.34
CA VAL A 139 5.95 -1.67 4.06
C VAL A 139 5.72 -2.05 2.61
N ARG A 140 4.50 -1.85 2.14
CA ARG A 140 4.06 -2.22 0.81
C ARG A 140 4.83 -1.48 -0.30
N ASN A 141 5.14 -0.19 -0.08
CA ASN A 141 5.82 0.62 -1.07
C ASN A 141 7.35 0.49 -1.01
N ILE A 142 7.94 0.25 0.15
CA ILE A 142 9.36 -0.14 0.27
C ILE A 142 9.60 -1.49 -0.42
N ALA A 143 8.71 -2.47 -0.25
CA ALA A 143 8.82 -3.77 -0.93
C ALA A 143 8.73 -3.69 -2.47
N ARG A 144 8.32 -2.54 -3.05
CA ARG A 144 8.36 -2.31 -4.51
C ARG A 144 9.76 -2.46 -5.12
N ILE A 145 10.82 -2.33 -4.34
CA ILE A 145 12.19 -2.60 -4.80
C ILE A 145 12.29 -4.00 -5.40
N ILE A 146 11.72 -5.00 -4.72
CA ILE A 146 11.72 -6.39 -5.23
C ILE A 146 10.61 -6.59 -6.26
N ASP A 147 9.40 -6.11 -5.99
CA ASP A 147 8.30 -6.23 -6.93
C ASP A 147 8.67 -5.67 -8.32
N GLY A 148 9.51 -4.61 -8.36
CA GLY A 148 9.97 -3.92 -9.56
C GLY A 148 11.02 -4.67 -10.37
N GLN A 149 11.69 -5.70 -9.82
CA GLN A 149 12.74 -6.43 -10.52
C GLN A 149 12.17 -7.34 -11.64
N PRO A 150 12.96 -7.70 -12.67
CA PRO A 150 14.20 -7.03 -13.07
C PRO A 150 13.95 -5.69 -13.76
N GLY A 151 14.80 -4.72 -13.46
CA GLY A 151 14.91 -3.46 -14.23
C GLY A 151 13.61 -2.66 -14.39
N PHE A 152 12.79 -2.48 -13.33
CA PHE A 152 11.49 -1.77 -13.33
C PHE A 152 10.35 -2.46 -14.12
N ALA A 153 10.56 -3.67 -14.63
CA ALA A 153 9.53 -4.40 -15.39
C ALA A 153 8.41 -5.01 -14.51
N TYR A 154 8.50 -4.85 -13.17
CA TYR A 154 7.56 -5.44 -12.21
C TYR A 154 7.38 -6.96 -12.35
N GLY A 155 8.38 -7.65 -12.89
CA GLY A 155 8.32 -9.10 -13.17
C GLY A 155 8.05 -9.92 -11.92
N VAL A 156 8.79 -9.67 -10.84
CA VAL A 156 8.60 -10.37 -9.56
C VAL A 156 7.22 -10.09 -8.98
N GLY A 157 6.77 -8.83 -9.00
CA GLY A 157 5.45 -8.46 -8.50
C GLY A 157 4.30 -9.09 -9.29
N VAL A 158 4.41 -9.16 -10.62
CA VAL A 158 3.43 -9.80 -11.51
C VAL A 158 3.40 -11.31 -11.27
N VAL A 159 4.57 -11.97 -11.22
CA VAL A 159 4.66 -13.42 -10.94
C VAL A 159 4.08 -13.74 -9.56
N ALA A 160 4.44 -12.98 -8.52
CA ALA A 160 3.90 -13.16 -7.19
C ALA A 160 2.37 -13.01 -7.16
N ALA A 161 1.84 -12.01 -7.84
CA ALA A 161 0.39 -11.79 -7.94
C ALA A 161 -0.32 -12.88 -8.73
N ALA A 162 0.30 -13.43 -9.80
CA ALA A 162 -0.26 -14.51 -10.60
C ALA A 162 -0.29 -15.86 -9.85
N LEU A 163 0.75 -16.13 -9.05
CA LEU A 163 0.84 -17.37 -8.25
C LEU A 163 -0.06 -17.32 -7.00
N ASN A 164 -0.48 -16.14 -6.56
CA ASN A 164 -1.29 -15.97 -5.36
C ASN A 164 -2.79 -15.98 -5.71
N LYS A 165 -3.58 -16.87 -5.06
CA LYS A 165 -5.05 -16.94 -5.25
C LYS A 165 -5.77 -15.60 -5.00
N SER A 166 -5.21 -14.74 -4.16
CA SER A 166 -5.77 -13.40 -3.85
C SER A 166 -5.12 -12.29 -4.68
N GLY A 167 -4.32 -12.60 -5.72
CA GLY A 167 -3.67 -11.63 -6.57
C GLY A 167 -2.74 -10.66 -5.84
N LYS A 168 -2.18 -11.04 -4.69
CA LYS A 168 -1.29 -10.20 -3.87
C LYS A 168 0.13 -10.27 -4.40
N ARG A 169 0.77 -9.10 -4.59
CA ARG A 169 2.21 -9.00 -4.80
C ARG A 169 2.97 -9.13 -3.47
N LEU A 170 4.30 -9.22 -3.49
CA LEU A 170 5.09 -9.40 -2.27
C LEU A 170 4.85 -8.27 -1.24
N GLY A 171 4.83 -7.03 -1.70
CA GLY A 171 4.52 -5.88 -0.85
C GLY A 171 3.13 -5.96 -0.21
N ASP A 172 2.12 -6.47 -0.94
CA ASP A 172 0.77 -6.67 -0.40
C ASP A 172 0.75 -7.76 0.68
N MET A 173 1.52 -8.84 0.48
CA MET A 173 1.61 -9.92 1.46
C MET A 173 2.29 -9.48 2.75
N MET A 174 3.39 -8.73 2.65
CA MET A 174 4.13 -8.20 3.80
C MET A 174 3.31 -7.17 4.59
N ALA A 175 2.51 -6.36 3.90
CA ALA A 175 1.68 -5.33 4.52
C ALA A 175 0.32 -5.84 5.02
N GLY A 176 -0.08 -7.07 4.68
CA GLY A 176 -1.41 -7.60 4.98
C GLY A 176 -2.51 -6.79 4.29
N THR A 177 -2.35 -6.54 2.98
CA THR A 177 -3.27 -5.73 2.18
C THR A 177 -3.66 -6.44 0.89
N PHE A 178 -4.73 -5.95 0.24
CA PHE A 178 -5.12 -6.33 -1.10
C PHE A 178 -5.76 -5.13 -1.82
N VAL A 179 -5.85 -5.21 -3.15
CA VAL A 179 -6.41 -4.12 -3.96
C VAL A 179 -7.79 -4.53 -4.45
N VAL A 180 -8.79 -3.73 -4.13
CA VAL A 180 -10.19 -3.95 -4.49
C VAL A 180 -10.65 -2.99 -5.57
N GLN A 181 -11.63 -3.40 -6.34
CA GLN A 181 -12.31 -2.56 -7.31
C GLN A 181 -13.56 -1.94 -6.67
N GLU A 182 -13.62 -0.62 -6.66
CA GLU A 182 -14.82 0.12 -6.29
C GLU A 182 -15.71 0.27 -7.53
N ARG A 183 -16.60 -0.70 -7.79
CA ARG A 183 -17.61 -0.52 -8.83
C ARG A 183 -18.64 0.50 -8.33
N ILE A 184 -18.84 1.58 -9.10
CA ILE A 184 -19.94 2.51 -8.92
C ILE A 184 -21.16 1.89 -9.62
N GLU A 185 -21.74 0.86 -9.03
CA GLU A 185 -23.08 0.45 -9.47
C GLU A 185 -24.10 1.32 -8.73
N GLN A 186 -25.00 1.91 -9.52
CA GLN A 186 -26.11 2.67 -8.99
C GLN A 186 -27.00 1.71 -8.18
N ALA A 187 -27.59 2.22 -7.09
CA ALA A 187 -28.57 1.46 -6.34
C ALA A 187 -29.56 0.80 -7.31
N PRO A 188 -29.96 -0.46 -7.10
CA PRO A 188 -31.03 -1.02 -7.87
C PRO A 188 -32.21 -0.05 -7.73
N VAL A 189 -32.54 0.62 -8.84
CA VAL A 189 -33.68 1.54 -8.86
C VAL A 189 -34.92 0.66 -8.77
N ILE A 190 -35.33 0.39 -7.54
CA ILE A 190 -36.70 -0.02 -7.27
C ILE A 190 -37.47 1.25 -7.51
N ALA A 191 -37.89 1.48 -8.79
CA ALA A 191 -38.75 2.58 -9.13
C ALA A 191 -39.95 2.51 -8.18
N PRO A 192 -40.25 3.59 -7.44
CA PRO A 192 -41.51 3.63 -6.70
C PRO A 192 -42.62 3.38 -7.75
N VAL A 193 -43.36 2.29 -7.57
CA VAL A 193 -44.54 2.03 -8.34
C VAL A 193 -45.50 3.12 -7.93
N THR A 194 -45.58 4.21 -8.70
CA THR A 194 -46.77 5.09 -8.66
C THR A 194 -47.94 4.20 -9.05
N ALA A 195 -48.73 3.89 -8.05
CA ALA A 195 -49.94 3.10 -8.18
C ALA A 195 -50.93 3.82 -9.11
N SER A 196 -50.87 3.49 -10.39
CA SER A 196 -51.94 3.87 -11.34
C SER A 196 -51.93 2.92 -12.54
N THR A 197 -52.26 1.68 -12.29
CA THR A 197 -53.01 0.81 -13.23
C THR A 197 -53.46 -0.41 -12.45
N GLN A 198 -54.63 -0.32 -11.85
CA GLN A 198 -55.47 -1.47 -11.53
C GLN A 198 -55.90 -2.11 -12.86
N GLY A 199 -55.03 -2.86 -13.48
CA GLY A 199 -55.38 -3.75 -14.58
C GLY A 199 -54.95 -5.14 -14.17
N ASP A 200 -55.79 -6.13 -14.37
CA ASP A 200 -55.63 -7.54 -14.04
C ASP A 200 -54.21 -8.05 -14.41
N ALA A 201 -53.37 -8.19 -13.38
CA ALA A 201 -52.04 -8.80 -13.58
C ALA A 201 -52.25 -10.31 -13.84
N PRO A 202 -51.60 -10.91 -14.86
CA PRO A 202 -51.74 -12.31 -15.19
C PRO A 202 -51.38 -13.18 -13.99
N ALA A 203 -52.17 -14.26 -13.79
CA ALA A 203 -52.01 -15.17 -12.65
C ALA A 203 -50.68 -15.96 -12.68
N THR A 204 -49.99 -16.01 -13.83
CA THR A 204 -48.74 -16.77 -14.04
C THR A 204 -47.71 -15.90 -14.75
N ALA A 205 -46.42 -16.10 -14.36
CA ALA A 205 -45.31 -15.46 -15.03
C ALA A 205 -45.20 -15.94 -16.49
N SER A 206 -45.04 -15.01 -17.43
CA SER A 206 -45.02 -15.30 -18.87
C SER A 206 -43.60 -15.40 -19.42
N LEU A 207 -42.64 -14.65 -18.84
CA LEU A 207 -41.23 -14.67 -19.27
C LEU A 207 -40.48 -15.88 -18.71
N SER A 208 -39.54 -16.41 -19.48
CA SER A 208 -38.54 -17.36 -18.95
C SER A 208 -37.64 -16.70 -17.93
N ALA A 209 -36.89 -17.50 -17.13
CA ALA A 209 -35.96 -16.95 -16.14
C ALA A 209 -34.86 -16.08 -16.78
N SER A 210 -34.36 -16.48 -17.95
CA SER A 210 -33.33 -15.76 -18.71
C SER A 210 -33.83 -14.44 -19.32
N GLU A 211 -35.08 -14.40 -19.79
CA GLU A 211 -35.71 -13.19 -20.33
C GLU A 211 -36.01 -12.19 -19.24
N TYR A 212 -36.50 -12.65 -18.10
CA TYR A 212 -36.72 -11.80 -16.95
C TYR A 212 -35.41 -11.17 -16.44
N GLU A 213 -34.35 -11.96 -16.31
CA GLU A 213 -33.03 -11.47 -15.90
C GLU A 213 -32.46 -10.45 -16.90
N LEU A 214 -32.67 -10.68 -18.20
CA LEU A 214 -32.23 -9.74 -19.24
C LEU A 214 -32.97 -8.41 -19.14
N LEU A 215 -34.30 -8.45 -18.91
CA LEU A 215 -35.14 -7.28 -18.72
C LEU A 215 -34.75 -6.51 -17.46
N GLU A 216 -34.51 -7.21 -16.36
CA GLU A 216 -34.06 -6.63 -15.10
C GLU A 216 -32.70 -5.94 -15.24
N ARG A 217 -31.71 -6.60 -15.86
CA ARG A 217 -30.39 -6.00 -16.14
C ARG A 217 -30.47 -4.78 -17.05
N PHE A 218 -31.34 -4.79 -18.03
CA PHE A 218 -31.53 -3.63 -18.91
C PHE A 218 -32.10 -2.44 -18.13
N LEU A 219 -33.19 -2.64 -17.38
CA LEU A 219 -33.85 -1.58 -16.63
C LEU A 219 -32.98 -1.03 -15.50
N SER A 220 -32.16 -1.85 -14.86
CA SER A 220 -31.20 -1.40 -13.84
C SER A 220 -30.10 -0.51 -14.42
N ARG A 221 -29.72 -0.74 -15.69
CA ARG A 221 -28.71 0.07 -16.40
C ARG A 221 -29.28 1.29 -17.13
N ALA A 222 -30.57 1.31 -17.39
CA ALA A 222 -31.26 2.36 -18.15
C ALA A 222 -30.89 3.80 -17.72
N PRO A 223 -30.79 4.13 -16.41
CA PRO A 223 -30.45 5.49 -15.97
C PRO A 223 -29.00 5.90 -16.29
N SER A 224 -28.09 4.93 -16.54
CA SER A 224 -26.67 5.19 -16.83
C SER A 224 -26.33 5.19 -18.31
N LEU A 225 -27.29 4.90 -19.18
CA LEU A 225 -27.10 4.84 -20.63
C LEU A 225 -27.32 6.21 -21.27
N ALA A 226 -26.52 6.54 -22.28
CA ALA A 226 -26.76 7.71 -23.12
C ALA A 226 -28.14 7.56 -23.83
N PRO A 227 -28.92 8.66 -24.01
CA PRO A 227 -30.29 8.60 -24.54
C PRO A 227 -30.43 7.82 -25.85
N GLU A 228 -29.49 8.00 -26.78
CA GLU A 228 -29.50 7.31 -28.06
C GLU A 228 -29.32 5.79 -27.93
N ARG A 229 -28.42 5.35 -27.05
CA ARG A 229 -28.17 3.93 -26.77
C ARG A 229 -29.32 3.31 -25.99
N LEU A 230 -29.94 4.08 -25.10
CA LEU A 230 -31.10 3.63 -24.33
C LEU A 230 -32.27 3.27 -25.26
N VAL A 231 -32.62 4.16 -26.21
CA VAL A 231 -33.68 3.91 -27.19
C VAL A 231 -33.37 2.70 -28.06
N LEU A 232 -32.14 2.61 -28.61
CA LEU A 232 -31.73 1.51 -29.48
C LEU A 232 -31.77 0.15 -28.76
N LEU A 233 -31.33 0.10 -27.50
CA LEU A 233 -31.38 -1.13 -26.70
C LEU A 233 -32.79 -1.50 -26.25
N ALA A 234 -33.61 -0.48 -25.93
CA ALA A 234 -35.03 -0.69 -25.61
C ALA A 234 -35.80 -1.28 -26.79
N ASP A 235 -35.58 -0.76 -28.02
CA ASP A 235 -36.18 -1.29 -29.24
C ASP A 235 -35.73 -2.72 -29.53
N ARG A 236 -34.46 -3.02 -29.45
CA ARG A 236 -33.95 -4.39 -29.63
C ARG A 236 -34.53 -5.38 -28.60
N LEU A 237 -34.66 -4.94 -27.34
CA LEU A 237 -35.20 -5.77 -26.29
C LEU A 237 -36.71 -5.96 -26.47
N SER A 238 -37.45 -4.94 -26.92
CA SER A 238 -38.88 -5.02 -27.22
C SER A 238 -39.17 -6.01 -28.34
N VAL A 239 -38.34 -6.07 -29.39
CA VAL A 239 -38.45 -7.07 -30.47
C VAL A 239 -38.25 -8.47 -29.92
N LYS A 240 -37.26 -8.66 -29.07
CA LYS A 240 -36.97 -9.97 -28.46
C LYS A 240 -38.08 -10.45 -27.51
N LEU A 241 -38.76 -9.52 -26.84
CA LEU A 241 -39.85 -9.80 -25.89
C LEU A 241 -41.25 -9.54 -26.52
N ALA A 242 -41.33 -9.41 -27.84
CA ALA A 242 -42.57 -9.00 -28.54
C ALA A 242 -43.79 -9.84 -28.17
N ALA A 243 -43.62 -11.15 -27.96
CA ALA A 243 -44.71 -12.05 -27.57
C ALA A 243 -45.35 -11.73 -26.19
N HIS A 244 -44.64 -10.98 -25.35
CA HIS A 244 -45.02 -10.69 -23.96
C HIS A 244 -45.26 -9.19 -23.72
N MET A 245 -45.03 -8.36 -24.75
CA MET A 245 -45.14 -6.89 -24.62
C MET A 245 -46.58 -6.44 -24.44
N PRO A 246 -46.84 -5.51 -23.49
CA PRO A 246 -48.16 -4.88 -23.37
C PRO A 246 -48.53 -4.08 -24.64
N ASN A 247 -49.79 -4.14 -25.03
CA ASN A 247 -50.29 -3.46 -26.22
C ASN A 247 -50.73 -2.00 -25.90
N ASP A 248 -50.02 -1.32 -25.01
CA ASP A 248 -50.36 0.03 -24.57
C ASP A 248 -49.69 1.09 -25.48
N PRO A 249 -50.36 2.22 -25.79
CA PRO A 249 -49.84 3.28 -26.66
C PRO A 249 -48.84 4.20 -25.90
N VAL A 250 -47.86 3.62 -25.22
CA VAL A 250 -46.83 4.33 -24.46
C VAL A 250 -45.44 4.03 -25.04
N PRO A 251 -44.43 4.88 -24.78
CA PRO A 251 -43.07 4.64 -25.25
C PRO A 251 -42.56 3.25 -24.91
N VAL A 252 -41.70 2.69 -25.77
CA VAL A 252 -41.15 1.31 -25.64
C VAL A 252 -40.52 1.06 -24.26
N LEU A 253 -39.81 2.04 -23.73
CA LEU A 253 -39.17 1.94 -22.41
C LEU A 253 -40.21 1.76 -21.29
N ASP A 254 -41.32 2.47 -21.37
CA ASP A 254 -42.36 2.38 -20.35
C ASP A 254 -43.15 1.08 -20.47
N ARG A 255 -43.36 0.56 -21.70
CA ARG A 255 -43.91 -0.79 -21.90
C ARG A 255 -43.04 -1.87 -21.30
N LEU A 256 -41.70 -1.75 -21.42
CA LEU A 256 -40.75 -2.66 -20.78
C LEU A 256 -40.83 -2.56 -19.25
N ARG A 257 -41.01 -1.37 -18.70
CA ARG A 257 -41.20 -1.16 -17.26
C ARG A 257 -42.50 -1.81 -16.75
N VAL A 258 -43.59 -1.63 -17.49
CA VAL A 258 -44.88 -2.25 -17.16
C VAL A 258 -44.77 -3.77 -17.23
N LEU A 259 -44.13 -4.31 -18.26
CA LEU A 259 -43.87 -5.76 -18.38
C LEU A 259 -43.06 -6.28 -17.17
N TYR A 260 -42.03 -5.55 -16.78
CA TYR A 260 -41.20 -5.94 -15.61
C TYR A 260 -42.03 -5.96 -14.32
N VAL A 261 -42.87 -4.96 -14.08
CA VAL A 261 -43.71 -4.90 -12.88
C VAL A 261 -44.70 -6.06 -12.86
N ARG A 262 -45.41 -6.30 -13.98
CA ARG A 262 -46.37 -7.42 -14.12
C ARG A 262 -45.71 -8.77 -13.88
N GLU A 263 -44.56 -9.02 -14.49
CA GLU A 263 -43.78 -10.26 -14.30
C GLU A 263 -43.28 -10.45 -12.87
N ARG A 264 -42.80 -9.38 -12.25
CA ARG A 264 -42.36 -9.38 -10.86
C ARG A 264 -43.50 -9.74 -9.91
N GLU A 265 -44.68 -9.16 -10.12
CA GLU A 265 -45.87 -9.49 -9.33
C GLU A 265 -46.39 -10.90 -9.57
N ALA A 266 -46.47 -11.35 -10.82
CA ALA A 266 -46.84 -12.72 -11.17
C ALA A 266 -45.89 -13.74 -10.55
N ARG A 267 -44.60 -13.49 -10.59
CA ARG A 267 -43.57 -14.35 -9.95
C ARG A 267 -43.70 -14.33 -8.44
N SER A 268 -43.92 -13.19 -7.80
CA SER A 268 -44.15 -13.09 -6.37
C SER A 268 -45.38 -13.87 -5.90
N ARG A 269 -46.48 -13.81 -6.65
CA ARG A 269 -47.72 -14.60 -6.41
C ARG A 269 -47.50 -16.09 -6.68
N GLY A 270 -46.82 -16.44 -7.77
CA GLY A 270 -46.48 -17.82 -8.13
C GLY A 270 -45.52 -18.49 -7.12
N LEU A 271 -44.60 -17.73 -6.53
CA LEU A 271 -43.76 -18.18 -5.45
C LEU A 271 -44.56 -18.40 -4.15
N ALA A 272 -45.55 -17.56 -3.89
CA ALA A 272 -46.47 -17.71 -2.76
C ALA A 272 -47.37 -18.94 -2.91
N ALA A 273 -47.88 -19.20 -4.14
CA ALA A 273 -48.79 -20.31 -4.44
C ALA A 273 -48.12 -21.69 -4.52
N ARG A 274 -46.83 -21.75 -4.92
CA ARG A 274 -46.10 -23.02 -5.09
C ARG A 274 -45.36 -23.53 -3.86
N GLY A 275 -45.57 -22.90 -2.66
CA GLY A 275 -44.83 -23.31 -1.45
C GLY A 275 -43.31 -23.21 -1.66
N ALA A 276 -42.87 -22.30 -2.51
CA ALA A 276 -41.46 -22.09 -2.77
C ALA A 276 -40.75 -21.92 -1.44
N LYS A 277 -39.75 -22.79 -1.22
CA LYS A 277 -38.93 -22.93 -0.02
C LYS A 277 -38.72 -21.57 0.63
N GLY A 278 -39.02 -21.46 1.92
CA GLY A 278 -39.12 -20.22 2.71
C GLY A 278 -38.04 -19.15 2.45
N ALA A 279 -36.84 -19.58 2.03
CA ALA A 279 -35.69 -18.74 1.69
C ALA A 279 -35.94 -17.71 0.57
N ALA A 280 -36.66 -18.04 -0.51
CA ALA A 280 -36.92 -17.09 -1.60
C ALA A 280 -37.97 -16.03 -1.19
N ARG A 281 -38.99 -16.46 -0.43
CA ARG A 281 -40.01 -15.58 0.15
C ARG A 281 -39.40 -14.63 1.17
N GLU A 282 -38.48 -15.11 2.00
CA GLU A 282 -37.77 -14.34 2.99
C GLU A 282 -36.86 -13.28 2.34
N ARG A 283 -36.12 -13.62 1.27
CA ARG A 283 -35.32 -12.64 0.49
C ARG A 283 -36.19 -11.49 -0.03
N HIS A 284 -37.30 -11.79 -0.70
CA HIS A 284 -38.19 -10.78 -1.22
C HIS A 284 -38.79 -9.92 -0.11
N ALA A 285 -39.15 -10.49 1.03
CA ALA A 285 -39.68 -9.78 2.17
C ALA A 285 -38.64 -8.84 2.80
N ILE A 286 -37.37 -9.25 2.92
CA ILE A 286 -36.28 -8.40 3.41
C ILE A 286 -36.07 -7.22 2.48
N VAL A 287 -35.95 -7.46 1.16
CA VAL A 287 -35.73 -6.38 0.17
C VAL A 287 -36.89 -5.40 0.15
N ALA A 288 -38.14 -5.88 0.11
CA ALA A 288 -39.32 -5.01 0.09
C ALA A 288 -39.48 -4.14 1.35
N ARG A 289 -39.15 -4.71 2.53
CA ARG A 289 -39.27 -4.00 3.81
C ARG A 289 -38.14 -3.00 4.06
N SER A 290 -36.92 -3.31 3.60
CA SER A 290 -35.73 -2.59 4.02
C SER A 290 -35.12 -1.68 2.94
N SER A 291 -35.59 -1.74 1.69
CA SER A 291 -35.03 -0.98 0.56
C SER A 291 -35.02 0.55 0.76
N ALA A 292 -36.08 1.10 1.37
CA ALA A 292 -36.16 2.52 1.69
C ALA A 292 -35.09 2.93 2.70
N ARG A 293 -34.84 2.12 3.74
CA ARG A 293 -33.81 2.35 4.74
C ARG A 293 -32.40 2.28 4.12
N TRP A 294 -32.18 1.34 3.20
CA TRP A 294 -30.90 1.24 2.49
C TRP A 294 -30.58 2.48 1.67
N SER A 295 -31.59 3.06 1.01
CA SER A 295 -31.42 4.30 0.24
C SER A 295 -31.12 5.51 1.14
N THR A 296 -31.78 5.59 2.30
CA THR A 296 -31.52 6.63 3.31
C THR A 296 -30.09 6.52 3.84
N PHE A 297 -29.65 5.32 4.22
CA PHE A 297 -28.28 5.12 4.67
C PHE A 297 -27.25 5.41 3.56
N ALA A 298 -27.53 5.09 2.31
CA ALA A 298 -26.65 5.41 1.19
C ALA A 298 -26.43 6.92 1.02
N THR A 299 -27.45 7.75 1.31
CA THR A 299 -27.28 9.21 1.32
C THR A 299 -26.46 9.67 2.52
N MET A 300 -26.77 9.18 3.72
CA MET A 300 -25.99 9.48 4.94
C MET A 300 -24.53 9.07 4.78
N LEU A 301 -24.26 7.89 4.21
CA LEU A 301 -22.91 7.41 3.95
C LEU A 301 -22.15 8.33 2.99
N ARG A 302 -22.77 8.78 1.90
CA ARG A 302 -22.16 9.74 0.95
C ARG A 302 -21.84 11.08 1.61
N ASP A 303 -22.71 11.60 2.45
CA ASP A 303 -22.50 12.86 3.17
C ASP A 303 -21.41 12.71 4.22
N ALA A 304 -21.41 11.61 4.98
CA ALA A 304 -20.37 11.29 5.94
C ALA A 304 -19.00 11.04 5.29
N GLN A 305 -18.95 10.46 4.09
CA GLN A 305 -17.71 10.32 3.31
C GLN A 305 -17.18 11.66 2.80
N ARG A 306 -18.05 12.61 2.44
CA ARG A 306 -17.64 13.93 1.96
C ARG A 306 -17.18 14.86 3.08
N ARG A 307 -17.93 14.94 4.18
CA ARG A 307 -17.69 15.88 5.30
C ARG A 307 -16.77 15.31 6.36
N GLY A 308 -16.71 13.97 6.50
CA GLY A 308 -16.07 13.26 7.59
C GLY A 308 -16.93 13.23 8.85
N LEU A 309 -16.84 12.14 9.63
CA LEU A 309 -17.61 11.97 10.89
C LEU A 309 -17.33 13.07 11.93
N ARG A 310 -16.17 13.74 11.87
CA ARG A 310 -15.80 14.81 12.80
C ARG A 310 -16.63 16.09 12.66
N HIS A 311 -17.29 16.28 11.53
CA HIS A 311 -18.13 17.45 11.25
C HIS A 311 -19.61 17.16 11.47
N MET A 312 -19.93 15.94 11.90
CA MET A 312 -21.29 15.52 12.27
C MET A 312 -21.52 15.75 13.76
N SER A 313 -22.75 16.06 14.15
CA SER A 313 -23.16 16.15 15.54
C SER A 313 -23.15 14.77 16.20
N GLU A 314 -23.13 14.72 17.51
CA GLU A 314 -23.12 13.46 18.27
C GLU A 314 -24.37 12.62 17.97
N SER A 315 -25.55 13.27 17.80
CA SER A 315 -26.80 12.61 17.39
C SER A 315 -26.70 12.01 15.98
N GLU A 316 -26.16 12.75 15.00
CA GLU A 316 -25.99 12.23 13.64
C GLU A 316 -25.03 11.05 13.57
N VAL A 317 -23.96 11.07 14.37
CA VAL A 317 -23.02 9.93 14.47
C VAL A 317 -23.72 8.73 15.13
N SER A 318 -24.50 8.95 16.18
CA SER A 318 -25.28 7.89 16.85
C SER A 318 -26.27 7.24 15.87
N ASP A 319 -27.02 8.05 15.11
CA ASP A 319 -27.97 7.58 14.12
C ASP A 319 -27.27 6.82 12.98
N PHE A 320 -26.11 7.31 12.52
CA PHE A 320 -25.31 6.61 11.53
C PHE A 320 -24.87 5.22 12.01
N VAL A 321 -24.39 5.10 13.25
CA VAL A 321 -23.98 3.82 13.85
C VAL A 321 -25.17 2.88 14.01
N ALA A 322 -26.31 3.39 14.47
CA ALA A 322 -27.53 2.59 14.63
C ALA A 322 -28.00 2.03 13.28
N GLN A 323 -28.10 2.87 12.26
CA GLN A 323 -28.48 2.43 10.91
C GLN A 323 -27.45 1.48 10.27
N TYR A 324 -26.15 1.71 10.49
CA TYR A 324 -25.11 0.79 10.04
C TYR A 324 -25.31 -0.62 10.61
N ARG A 325 -25.58 -0.75 11.92
CA ARG A 325 -25.83 -2.05 12.57
C ARG A 325 -27.07 -2.75 12.01
N GLU A 326 -28.14 -2.02 11.75
CA GLU A 326 -29.35 -2.57 11.14
C GLU A 326 -29.08 -3.10 9.73
N ILE A 327 -28.35 -2.34 8.90
CA ILE A 327 -28.00 -2.74 7.55
C ILE A 327 -27.03 -3.94 7.54
N ALA A 328 -26.10 -4.00 8.48
CA ALA A 328 -25.23 -5.16 8.67
C ALA A 328 -26.06 -6.41 9.02
N THR A 329 -27.09 -6.25 9.87
CA THR A 329 -28.03 -7.33 10.20
C THR A 329 -28.86 -7.76 8.99
N ASP A 330 -29.34 -6.80 8.19
CA ASP A 330 -30.07 -7.11 6.94
C ASP A 330 -29.18 -7.88 5.95
N LEU A 331 -27.90 -7.53 5.86
CA LEU A 331 -26.93 -8.24 5.03
C LEU A 331 -26.75 -9.70 5.49
N ALA A 332 -26.58 -9.91 6.81
CA ALA A 332 -26.43 -11.25 7.37
C ALA A 332 -27.69 -12.11 7.10
N ARG A 333 -28.88 -11.56 7.32
CA ARG A 333 -30.15 -12.23 7.01
C ARG A 333 -30.29 -12.55 5.53
N LEU A 334 -29.99 -11.58 4.66
CA LEU A 334 -30.08 -11.75 3.21
C LEU A 334 -29.08 -12.80 2.71
N LYS A 335 -27.87 -12.86 3.25
CA LYS A 335 -26.87 -13.91 2.98
C LYS A 335 -27.38 -15.28 3.36
N THR A 336 -27.91 -15.44 4.58
CA THR A 336 -28.48 -16.70 5.06
C THR A 336 -29.65 -17.16 4.19
N ALA A 337 -30.53 -16.24 3.77
CA ALA A 337 -31.65 -16.54 2.91
C ALA A 337 -31.24 -16.80 1.43
N SER A 338 -30.04 -16.40 1.01
CA SER A 338 -29.63 -16.47 -0.41
C SER A 338 -28.91 -17.78 -0.79
N LYS A 339 -28.41 -18.59 0.16
CA LYS A 339 -27.73 -19.89 -0.12
C LYS A 339 -27.11 -19.94 -1.52
N ASP A 340 -25.97 -19.31 -1.74
CA ASP A 340 -25.18 -19.32 -2.98
C ASP A 340 -25.76 -18.60 -4.21
N THR A 341 -26.90 -17.91 -4.10
CA THR A 341 -27.43 -17.11 -5.20
C THR A 341 -26.95 -15.67 -5.06
N GLN A 342 -26.04 -15.22 -5.92
CA GLN A 342 -25.62 -13.82 -6.00
C GLN A 342 -26.79 -12.98 -6.53
N SER A 343 -27.30 -12.07 -5.71
CA SER A 343 -28.34 -11.11 -6.11
C SER A 343 -27.79 -9.70 -6.05
N ASP A 344 -28.27 -8.82 -6.93
CA ASP A 344 -27.88 -7.41 -6.96
C ASP A 344 -28.12 -6.71 -5.60
N ALA A 345 -29.19 -7.12 -4.89
CA ALA A 345 -29.48 -6.64 -3.55
C ALA A 345 -28.41 -7.04 -2.53
N LEU A 346 -27.89 -8.28 -2.62
CA LEU A 346 -26.80 -8.75 -1.74
C LEU A 346 -25.52 -7.96 -2.01
N PHE A 347 -25.20 -7.75 -3.28
CA PHE A 347 -24.03 -6.99 -3.69
C PHE A 347 -24.12 -5.53 -3.24
N TYR A 348 -25.28 -4.87 -3.48
CA TYR A 348 -25.52 -3.51 -3.04
C TYR A 348 -25.40 -3.34 -1.53
N LEU A 349 -25.99 -4.24 -0.77
CA LEU A 349 -25.98 -4.20 0.68
C LEU A 349 -24.57 -4.47 1.24
N SER A 350 -23.86 -5.43 0.67
CA SER A 350 -22.45 -5.70 1.04
C SER A 350 -21.58 -4.46 0.88
N ARG A 351 -21.82 -3.70 -0.16
CA ARG A 351 -21.10 -2.45 -0.45
C ARG A 351 -21.45 -1.32 0.52
N LEU A 352 -22.71 -1.16 0.87
CA LEU A 352 -23.14 -0.18 1.88
C LEU A 352 -22.48 -0.49 3.23
N VAL A 353 -22.49 -1.77 3.65
CA VAL A 353 -21.85 -2.20 4.89
C VAL A 353 -20.34 -1.98 4.82
N ALA A 354 -19.68 -2.36 3.71
CA ALA A 354 -18.26 -2.12 3.54
C ALA A 354 -17.89 -0.61 3.60
N GLY A 355 -18.70 0.24 2.97
CA GLY A 355 -18.51 1.70 3.04
C GLY A 355 -18.68 2.27 4.43
N GLY A 356 -19.71 1.85 5.16
CA GLY A 356 -19.95 2.22 6.55
C GLY A 356 -18.84 1.72 7.48
N HIS A 357 -18.42 0.47 7.32
CA HIS A 357 -17.32 -0.14 8.05
C HIS A 357 -16.02 0.66 7.88
N ASN A 358 -15.63 0.94 6.64
CA ASN A 358 -14.43 1.72 6.35
C ASN A 358 -14.47 3.13 6.98
N LEU A 359 -15.64 3.75 7.06
CA LEU A 359 -15.79 5.08 7.64
C LEU A 359 -15.72 5.06 9.16
N LEU A 360 -16.40 4.09 9.81
CA LEU A 360 -16.44 3.94 11.28
C LEU A 360 -15.10 3.51 11.85
N TYR A 361 -14.44 2.56 11.19
CA TYR A 361 -13.16 2.00 11.61
C TYR A 361 -11.96 2.63 10.89
N ARG A 362 -12.17 3.84 10.32
CA ARG A 362 -11.08 4.60 9.72
C ARG A 362 -10.01 4.89 10.76
N GLN A 363 -8.79 4.44 10.50
CA GLN A 363 -7.67 4.75 11.36
C GLN A 363 -7.45 6.27 11.40
N ARG A 364 -7.16 6.81 12.59
CA ARG A 364 -6.90 8.24 12.79
C ARG A 364 -5.78 8.69 11.83
N SER A 365 -5.98 9.81 11.17
CA SER A 365 -4.91 10.45 10.38
C SER A 365 -3.67 10.66 11.25
N VAL A 366 -2.51 10.36 10.70
CA VAL A 366 -1.23 10.56 11.41
C VAL A 366 -1.08 12.05 11.70
N THR A 367 -1.17 12.43 12.97
CA THR A 367 -0.87 13.79 13.40
C THR A 367 0.63 13.95 13.59
N SER A 368 1.15 15.18 13.47
CA SER A 368 2.57 15.45 13.73
C SER A 368 3.00 14.97 15.14
N ARG A 369 2.14 15.15 16.15
CA ARG A 369 2.39 14.65 17.51
C ARG A 369 2.50 13.12 17.54
N ALA A 370 1.65 12.39 16.81
CA ALA A 370 1.72 10.93 16.72
C ALA A 370 3.01 10.48 16.01
N ALA A 371 3.44 11.18 14.94
CA ALA A 371 4.69 10.90 14.26
C ALA A 371 5.91 11.11 15.17
N VAL A 372 5.97 12.24 15.89
CA VAL A 372 7.03 12.51 16.87
C VAL A 372 7.03 11.45 17.98
N ARG A 373 5.87 11.12 18.55
CA ARG A 373 5.75 10.07 19.57
C ARG A 373 6.18 8.71 19.03
N PHE A 374 5.84 8.38 17.80
CA PHE A 374 6.26 7.14 17.15
C PHE A 374 7.80 7.03 17.11
N VAL A 375 8.49 8.08 16.64
CA VAL A 375 9.95 8.11 16.59
C VAL A 375 10.55 8.13 18.00
N ALA A 376 10.03 8.95 18.92
CA ALA A 376 10.62 9.11 20.25
C ALA A 376 10.37 7.93 21.21
N VAL A 377 9.30 7.16 21.00
CA VAL A 377 8.88 6.12 21.95
C VAL A 377 8.90 4.72 21.33
N ASN A 378 8.20 4.53 20.19
CA ASN A 378 7.98 3.18 19.66
C ASN A 378 9.25 2.64 18.99
N VAL A 379 9.98 3.49 18.31
CA VAL A 379 11.22 3.11 17.62
C VAL A 379 12.30 2.63 18.60
N PRO A 380 12.70 3.38 19.64
CA PRO A 380 13.77 2.91 20.55
C PRO A 380 13.35 1.70 21.37
N ARG A 381 12.07 1.55 21.67
CA ARG A 381 11.53 0.31 22.28
C ARG A 381 11.75 -0.90 21.38
N GLU A 382 11.44 -0.76 20.10
CA GLU A 382 11.62 -1.85 19.13
C GLU A 382 13.10 -2.17 18.91
N MET A 383 13.98 -1.16 18.87
CA MET A 383 15.43 -1.39 18.80
C MET A 383 15.91 -2.25 19.97
N ARG A 384 15.53 -1.92 21.21
CA ARG A 384 15.86 -2.73 22.39
C ARG A 384 15.27 -4.15 22.33
N ARG A 385 14.01 -4.27 21.89
CA ARG A 385 13.35 -5.58 21.75
C ARG A 385 14.02 -6.45 20.69
N SER A 386 14.61 -5.82 19.68
CA SER A 386 15.25 -6.48 18.54
C SER A 386 16.78 -6.46 18.61
N TRP A 387 17.37 -6.17 19.78
CA TRP A 387 18.83 -6.01 19.94
C TRP A 387 19.63 -7.20 19.43
N GLY A 388 19.14 -8.45 19.62
CA GLY A 388 19.83 -9.66 19.15
C GLY A 388 19.93 -9.72 17.62
N TYR A 389 18.89 -9.25 16.90
CA TYR A 389 18.95 -9.15 15.43
C TYR A 389 19.87 -8.05 14.97
N ILE A 390 19.95 -6.93 15.72
CA ILE A 390 20.90 -5.84 15.45
C ILE A 390 22.33 -6.35 15.66
N ALA A 391 22.59 -7.15 16.70
CA ALA A 391 23.89 -7.74 16.97
C ALA A 391 24.32 -8.74 15.86
N ILE A 392 23.38 -9.59 15.38
CA ILE A 392 23.66 -10.49 14.25
C ILE A 392 23.99 -9.68 12.99
N ALA A 393 23.20 -8.65 12.67
CA ALA A 393 23.45 -7.79 11.53
C ALA A 393 24.80 -7.06 11.64
N ALA A 394 25.15 -6.58 12.83
CA ALA A 394 26.47 -5.97 13.11
C ALA A 394 27.60 -6.97 12.92
N LEU A 395 27.47 -8.21 13.41
CA LEU A 395 28.48 -9.25 13.21
C LEU A 395 28.66 -9.55 11.70
N CYS A 396 27.57 -9.62 10.93
CA CYS A 396 27.63 -9.88 9.49
C CYS A 396 28.18 -8.69 8.68
N LEU A 397 28.17 -7.49 9.22
CA LEU A 397 28.79 -6.31 8.61
C LEU A 397 30.28 -6.16 9.06
N PHE A 398 30.50 -6.07 10.37
CA PHE A 398 31.83 -5.76 10.93
C PHE A 398 32.79 -6.95 10.90
N GLY A 399 32.30 -8.20 10.98
CA GLY A 399 33.14 -9.39 10.89
C GLY A 399 33.87 -9.48 9.54
N PRO A 400 33.12 -9.54 8.42
CA PRO A 400 33.73 -9.52 7.08
C PRO A 400 34.58 -8.26 6.83
N MET A 401 34.16 -7.10 7.33
CA MET A 401 34.90 -5.85 7.21
C MET A 401 36.31 -5.98 7.85
N ALA A 402 36.40 -6.51 9.06
CA ALA A 402 37.67 -6.67 9.76
C ALA A 402 38.57 -7.70 9.07
N VAL A 403 37.99 -8.84 8.64
CA VAL A 403 38.74 -9.90 7.93
C VAL A 403 39.30 -9.37 6.61
N THR A 404 38.45 -8.69 5.81
CA THR A 404 38.87 -8.17 4.51
C THR A 404 39.85 -7.01 4.63
N TYR A 405 39.67 -6.14 5.62
CA TYR A 405 40.66 -5.10 5.93
C TYR A 405 42.03 -5.70 6.15
N GLN A 406 42.15 -6.70 7.02
CA GLN A 406 43.41 -7.34 7.32
C GLN A 406 44.00 -8.09 6.11
N ALA A 407 43.14 -8.75 5.32
CA ALA A 407 43.57 -9.44 4.12
C ALA A 407 44.18 -8.48 3.09
N VAL A 408 43.54 -7.34 2.83
CA VAL A 408 44.01 -6.32 1.86
C VAL A 408 45.23 -5.55 2.37
N VAL A 409 45.35 -5.34 3.69
CA VAL A 409 46.60 -4.77 4.26
C VAL A 409 47.77 -5.69 4.01
N ASN A 410 47.56 -7.02 4.11
CA ASN A 410 48.64 -8.01 3.88
C ASN A 410 48.90 -8.22 2.38
N ASP A 411 47.90 -8.18 1.54
CA ASP A 411 48.01 -8.31 0.08
C ASP A 411 47.13 -7.27 -0.62
N PRO A 412 47.67 -6.08 -0.97
CA PRO A 412 46.91 -5.01 -1.63
C PRO A 412 46.32 -5.36 -3.00
N LEU A 413 46.82 -6.41 -3.69
CA LEU A 413 46.28 -6.84 -4.98
C LEU A 413 44.87 -7.41 -4.84
N LEU A 414 44.49 -7.92 -3.67
CA LEU A 414 43.12 -8.36 -3.39
C LEU A 414 42.10 -7.24 -3.56
N ALA A 415 42.48 -5.97 -3.39
CA ALA A 415 41.60 -4.84 -3.57
C ALA A 415 41.11 -4.74 -5.02
N GLU A 416 41.92 -5.12 -6.01
CA GLU A 416 41.54 -5.07 -7.44
C GLU A 416 40.43 -6.07 -7.78
N ALA A 417 40.37 -7.20 -7.07
CA ALA A 417 39.32 -8.20 -7.23
C ALA A 417 38.01 -7.85 -6.49
N LEU A 418 38.13 -7.05 -5.41
CA LEU A 418 37.02 -6.79 -4.48
C LEU A 418 36.36 -5.43 -4.66
N LEU A 419 37.04 -4.46 -5.26
CA LEU A 419 36.57 -3.09 -5.39
C LEU A 419 36.31 -2.70 -6.86
N PRO A 420 35.32 -1.86 -7.10
CA PRO A 420 35.11 -1.26 -8.43
C PRO A 420 36.35 -0.41 -8.83
N PRO A 421 36.71 -0.36 -10.12
CA PRO A 421 37.86 0.42 -10.62
C PRO A 421 37.88 1.87 -10.15
N GLY A 422 36.74 2.55 -10.12
CA GLY A 422 36.65 3.94 -9.66
C GLY A 422 36.99 4.17 -8.18
N MET A 423 36.95 3.14 -7.32
CA MET A 423 37.43 3.25 -5.93
C MET A 423 38.93 3.11 -5.86
N ILE A 424 39.52 2.25 -6.70
CA ILE A 424 40.95 2.08 -6.82
C ILE A 424 41.60 3.35 -7.37
N ASP A 425 41.00 3.96 -8.38
CA ASP A 425 41.44 5.22 -8.98
C ASP A 425 41.46 6.34 -7.93
N ARG A 426 40.39 6.47 -7.14
CA ARG A 426 40.30 7.45 -6.04
C ARG A 426 41.40 7.24 -5.00
N ALA A 427 41.72 5.98 -4.66
CA ALA A 427 42.80 5.66 -3.72
C ALA A 427 44.15 6.05 -4.30
N ASN A 428 44.39 5.82 -5.60
CA ASN A 428 45.60 6.21 -6.30
C ASN A 428 45.77 7.73 -6.37
N GLU A 429 44.72 8.45 -6.74
CA GLU A 429 44.69 9.93 -6.77
C GLU A 429 44.91 10.52 -5.37
N GLY A 430 44.28 9.94 -4.32
CA GLY A 430 44.49 10.34 -2.94
C GLY A 430 45.94 10.17 -2.49
N ALA A 431 46.52 9.04 -2.84
CA ALA A 431 47.96 8.78 -2.54
C ALA A 431 48.89 9.74 -3.30
N ALA A 432 48.57 10.06 -4.56
CA ALA A 432 49.35 11.04 -5.32
C ALA A 432 49.26 12.45 -4.72
N ARG A 433 48.08 12.89 -4.30
CA ARG A 433 47.88 14.18 -3.59
C ARG A 433 48.66 14.21 -2.27
N ALA A 434 48.57 13.15 -1.49
CA ALA A 434 49.30 13.06 -0.23
C ALA A 434 50.82 13.21 -0.38
N LYS A 435 51.39 12.62 -1.45
CA LYS A 435 52.83 12.78 -1.78
C LYS A 435 53.19 14.22 -2.12
N ASN A 436 52.26 15.00 -2.66
CA ASN A 436 52.44 16.41 -2.99
C ASN A 436 52.15 17.34 -1.79
N GLY A 437 51.97 16.80 -0.59
CA GLY A 437 51.69 17.58 0.62
C GLY A 437 50.23 17.97 0.82
N ASP A 438 49.32 17.61 -0.10
CA ASP A 438 47.89 17.82 0.04
C ASP A 438 47.28 16.66 0.85
N ARG A 439 46.76 16.98 2.03
CA ARG A 439 46.12 16.02 2.93
C ARG A 439 44.64 15.84 2.70
N THR A 440 44.07 16.48 1.70
CA THR A 440 42.64 16.42 1.42
C THR A 440 42.27 15.09 0.77
N TYR A 441 41.41 14.30 1.41
CA TYR A 441 40.98 13.03 0.84
C TYR A 441 40.08 13.25 -0.39
N VAL A 442 39.05 14.09 -0.27
CA VAL A 442 38.16 14.50 -1.35
C VAL A 442 37.89 15.98 -1.21
N GLU A 443 38.28 16.75 -2.21
CA GLU A 443 37.89 18.15 -2.29
C GLU A 443 36.52 18.25 -2.94
N ILE A 444 35.47 18.47 -2.12
CA ILE A 444 34.17 18.87 -2.61
C ILE A 444 34.09 20.40 -2.51
N LYS A 445 34.15 21.06 -3.65
CA LYS A 445 34.00 22.52 -3.71
C LYS A 445 32.76 22.95 -2.91
N ALA A 446 32.87 24.01 -2.16
CA ALA A 446 31.83 24.45 -1.21
C ALA A 446 30.43 24.48 -1.85
N PHE A 447 30.33 24.98 -3.08
CA PHE A 447 29.06 25.05 -3.81
C PHE A 447 28.48 23.68 -4.19
N MET A 448 29.29 22.61 -4.34
CA MET A 448 28.84 21.26 -4.70
C MET A 448 28.41 20.40 -3.49
N ARG A 449 28.70 20.85 -2.25
CA ARG A 449 28.37 20.09 -1.03
C ARG A 449 26.90 19.74 -0.87
N PRO A 450 25.93 20.64 -1.18
CA PRO A 450 24.50 20.28 -1.10
C PRO A 450 24.11 19.15 -2.05
N VAL A 451 24.67 19.12 -3.28
CA VAL A 451 24.41 18.06 -4.26
C VAL A 451 25.02 16.74 -3.78
N ALA A 452 26.24 16.78 -3.24
CA ALA A 452 26.88 15.61 -2.68
C ALA A 452 26.03 15.02 -1.53
N ALA A 453 25.62 15.86 -0.56
CA ALA A 453 24.75 15.47 0.54
C ALA A 453 23.44 14.80 0.05
N SER A 454 22.78 15.38 -0.93
CA SER A 454 21.53 14.87 -1.47
C SER A 454 21.69 13.50 -2.14
N ASN A 455 22.74 13.33 -2.94
CA ASN A 455 23.06 12.04 -3.58
C ASN A 455 23.42 10.96 -2.55
N ILE A 456 24.21 11.32 -1.55
CA ILE A 456 24.61 10.41 -0.48
C ILE A 456 23.39 9.93 0.32
N ILE A 457 22.52 10.86 0.75
CA ILE A 457 21.29 10.52 1.47
C ILE A 457 20.44 9.57 0.64
N ALA A 458 20.18 9.89 -0.64
CA ALA A 458 19.36 9.07 -1.52
C ALA A 458 19.97 7.66 -1.71
N ASN A 459 21.27 7.57 -2.00
CA ASN A 459 21.97 6.30 -2.19
C ASN A 459 21.96 5.44 -0.93
N ASN A 460 22.31 6.00 0.23
CA ASN A 460 22.42 5.24 1.47
C ASN A 460 21.06 4.73 1.94
N ILE A 461 19.98 5.51 1.77
CA ILE A 461 18.63 5.04 2.06
C ILE A 461 18.23 3.93 1.09
N GLN A 462 18.52 4.05 -0.21
CA GLN A 462 18.18 3.03 -1.20
C GLN A 462 18.90 1.70 -0.91
N VAL A 463 20.21 1.73 -0.64
CA VAL A 463 20.99 0.53 -0.26
C VAL A 463 20.40 -0.10 1.00
N THR A 464 20.13 0.71 2.01
CA THR A 464 19.59 0.26 3.30
C THR A 464 18.21 -0.36 3.18
N TYR A 465 17.34 0.21 2.34
CA TYR A 465 16.03 -0.37 2.04
C TYR A 465 16.16 -1.69 1.27
N THR A 466 17.16 -1.81 0.41
CA THR A 466 17.47 -3.07 -0.28
C THR A 466 17.86 -4.15 0.72
N VAL A 467 18.80 -3.88 1.65
CA VAL A 467 19.17 -4.81 2.74
C VAL A 467 17.94 -5.27 3.52
N PHE A 468 17.05 -4.33 3.86
CA PHE A 468 15.83 -4.61 4.60
C PHE A 468 14.87 -5.54 3.84
N VAL A 469 14.57 -5.22 2.59
CA VAL A 469 13.53 -5.91 1.81
C VAL A 469 13.99 -7.31 1.40
N PHE A 470 15.28 -7.52 1.17
CA PHE A 470 15.85 -8.85 0.89
C PHE A 470 15.71 -9.85 2.06
N GLY A 471 15.22 -9.44 3.22
CA GLY A 471 14.75 -10.33 4.28
C GLY A 471 13.69 -11.32 3.82
N ILE A 472 12.90 -10.99 2.78
CA ILE A 472 11.88 -11.89 2.21
C ILE A 472 12.49 -13.15 1.55
N THR A 473 13.74 -13.12 1.17
CA THR A 473 14.48 -14.31 0.67
C THR A 473 14.94 -15.22 1.82
N PHE A 474 14.10 -15.40 2.83
CA PHE A 474 14.41 -16.15 4.04
C PHE A 474 15.63 -15.61 4.80
N GLY A 475 15.97 -14.32 4.60
CA GLY A 475 17.10 -13.65 5.21
C GLY A 475 18.43 -13.79 4.47
N LEU A 476 18.54 -14.72 3.53
CA LEU A 476 19.79 -14.95 2.79
C LEU A 476 20.25 -13.70 2.04
N GLY A 477 19.34 -12.98 1.40
CA GLY A 477 19.67 -11.75 0.70
C GLY A 477 20.12 -10.63 1.65
N THR A 478 19.48 -10.48 2.82
CA THR A 478 19.92 -9.52 3.85
C THR A 478 21.33 -9.85 4.33
N LEU A 479 21.62 -11.12 4.66
CA LEU A 479 22.94 -11.55 5.09
C LEU A 479 23.99 -11.32 3.99
N PHE A 480 23.67 -11.70 2.74
CA PHE A 480 24.53 -11.47 1.60
C PHE A 480 24.88 -9.98 1.42
N MET A 481 23.87 -9.10 1.47
CA MET A 481 24.06 -7.66 1.35
C MET A 481 24.90 -7.08 2.50
N LEU A 482 24.70 -7.53 3.75
CA LEU A 482 25.49 -7.09 4.89
C LEU A 482 26.96 -7.53 4.75
N ILE A 483 27.19 -8.80 4.39
CA ILE A 483 28.53 -9.36 4.20
C ILE A 483 29.25 -8.63 3.05
N THR A 484 28.61 -8.44 1.91
CA THR A 484 29.23 -7.76 0.75
C THR A 484 29.53 -6.30 1.03
N ASN A 485 28.66 -5.57 1.77
CA ASN A 485 28.97 -4.22 2.23
C ASN A 485 30.17 -4.23 3.20
N GLY A 486 30.22 -5.17 4.14
CA GLY A 486 31.34 -5.32 5.04
C GLY A 486 32.67 -5.59 4.29
N VAL A 487 32.65 -6.52 3.34
CA VAL A 487 33.79 -6.82 2.47
C VAL A 487 34.25 -5.58 1.70
N SER A 488 33.34 -4.85 1.07
CA SER A 488 33.67 -3.65 0.30
C SER A 488 34.29 -2.54 1.16
N ILE A 489 33.69 -2.28 2.34
CA ILE A 489 34.21 -1.26 3.28
C ILE A 489 35.59 -1.70 3.79
N GLY A 490 35.75 -2.98 4.20
CA GLY A 490 37.01 -3.52 4.68
C GLY A 490 38.11 -3.46 3.62
N ALA A 491 37.77 -3.83 2.38
CA ALA A 491 38.74 -3.77 1.26
C ALA A 491 39.18 -2.31 0.98
N ALA A 492 38.26 -1.36 1.01
CA ALA A 492 38.56 0.05 0.82
C ALA A 492 39.49 0.58 1.93
N LEU A 493 39.14 0.33 3.19
CA LEU A 493 39.97 0.75 4.33
C LEU A 493 41.37 0.10 4.29
N GLY A 494 41.46 -1.20 3.94
CA GLY A 494 42.72 -1.92 3.77
C GLY A 494 43.58 -1.32 2.65
N LEU A 495 42.96 -0.98 1.50
CA LEU A 495 43.64 -0.32 0.39
C LEU A 495 44.17 1.06 0.78
N TYR A 496 43.36 1.86 1.50
CA TYR A 496 43.84 3.17 1.99
C TYR A 496 44.97 3.05 3.02
N GLN A 497 44.93 2.02 3.87
CA GLN A 497 46.01 1.73 4.81
C GLN A 497 47.30 1.37 4.06
N SER A 498 47.24 0.48 3.07
CA SER A 498 48.42 0.06 2.29
C SER A 498 49.05 1.22 1.51
N LYS A 499 48.26 2.24 1.13
CA LYS A 499 48.71 3.46 0.46
C LYS A 499 49.13 4.58 1.41
N GLY A 500 49.02 4.38 2.73
CA GLY A 500 49.42 5.36 3.75
C GLY A 500 48.47 6.56 3.88
N ILE A 501 47.22 6.46 3.39
CA ILE A 501 46.23 7.55 3.41
C ILE A 501 45.02 7.25 4.30
N LEU A 502 45.08 6.22 5.17
CA LEU A 502 43.97 5.86 6.04
C LEU A 502 43.58 7.00 7.00
N SER A 503 44.51 7.80 7.49
CA SER A 503 44.20 8.94 8.36
C SER A 503 43.35 9.98 7.67
N GLN A 504 43.61 10.25 6.40
CA GLN A 504 42.86 11.24 5.60
C GLN A 504 41.40 10.80 5.36
N ILE A 505 41.18 9.52 5.01
CA ILE A 505 39.83 9.00 4.89
C ILE A 505 39.16 8.88 6.25
N GLY A 506 39.93 8.54 7.30
CA GLY A 506 39.42 8.49 8.67
C GLY A 506 38.83 9.83 9.09
N GLU A 507 39.53 10.93 8.82
CA GLU A 507 39.05 12.29 9.07
C GLU A 507 37.73 12.62 8.33
N PHE A 508 37.58 12.09 7.12
CA PHE A 508 36.36 12.27 6.33
C PHE A 508 35.19 11.43 6.88
N VAL A 509 35.44 10.14 7.15
CA VAL A 509 34.39 9.16 7.47
C VAL A 509 33.93 9.25 8.93
N LEU A 510 34.84 9.62 9.85
CA LEU A 510 34.62 9.51 11.29
C LEU A 510 33.38 10.23 11.79
N SER A 511 33.10 11.44 11.25
CA SER A 511 32.02 12.30 11.75
C SER A 511 30.61 11.74 11.51
N HIS A 512 30.39 10.93 10.47
CA HIS A 512 29.06 10.41 10.09
C HIS A 512 28.90 8.90 10.23
N SER A 513 30.01 8.13 10.26
CA SER A 513 30.00 6.66 10.23
C SER A 513 29.21 6.01 11.36
N VAL A 514 29.14 6.64 12.54
CA VAL A 514 28.37 6.14 13.68
C VAL A 514 26.91 5.95 13.31
N PHE A 515 26.30 6.97 12.73
CA PHE A 515 24.89 6.91 12.34
C PHE A 515 24.68 6.02 11.10
N GLU A 516 25.57 6.10 10.13
CA GLU A 516 25.44 5.36 8.87
C GLU A 516 25.57 3.83 9.09
N LEU A 517 26.63 3.36 9.72
CA LEU A 517 26.85 1.92 9.97
C LEU A 517 25.79 1.36 10.93
N SER A 518 25.39 2.15 11.93
CA SER A 518 24.30 1.75 12.82
C SER A 518 22.98 1.63 12.06
N ALA A 519 22.69 2.54 11.13
CA ALA A 519 21.48 2.49 10.31
C ALA A 519 21.41 1.23 9.44
N ILE A 520 22.54 0.83 8.83
CA ILE A 520 22.65 -0.41 8.03
C ILE A 520 22.36 -1.63 8.93
N CYS A 521 22.96 -1.69 10.14
CA CYS A 521 22.73 -2.79 11.08
C CYS A 521 21.26 -2.86 11.54
N ILE A 522 20.64 -1.71 11.83
CA ILE A 522 19.24 -1.63 12.25
C ILE A 522 18.31 -2.07 11.11
N ALA A 523 18.57 -1.66 9.87
CA ALA A 523 17.79 -2.11 8.71
C ALA A 523 17.97 -3.61 8.44
N GLY A 524 19.22 -4.12 8.58
CA GLY A 524 19.51 -5.56 8.51
C GLY A 524 18.72 -6.36 9.55
N ALA A 525 18.62 -5.85 10.78
CA ALA A 525 17.76 -6.44 11.81
C ALA A 525 16.28 -6.46 11.40
N GLY A 526 15.79 -5.42 10.73
CA GLY A 526 14.46 -5.39 10.13
C GLY A 526 14.26 -6.49 9.08
N GLY A 527 15.25 -6.70 8.20
CA GLY A 527 15.25 -7.80 7.23
C GLY A 527 15.25 -9.17 7.89
N LEU A 528 16.03 -9.37 8.94
CA LEU A 528 16.05 -10.61 9.72
C LEU A 528 14.74 -10.86 10.47
N LEU A 529 13.99 -9.84 10.88
CA LEU A 529 12.64 -10.00 11.43
C LEU A 529 11.65 -10.51 10.38
N ILE A 530 11.77 -10.05 9.11
CA ILE A 530 10.98 -10.58 8.00
C ILE A 530 11.34 -12.04 7.74
N ALA A 531 12.64 -12.37 7.74
CA ALA A 531 13.11 -13.75 7.61
C ALA A 531 12.56 -14.65 8.71
N ARG A 532 12.55 -14.19 9.97
CA ARG A 532 11.94 -14.91 11.09
C ARG A 532 10.49 -15.23 10.84
N ALA A 533 9.70 -14.26 10.32
CA ALA A 533 8.29 -14.48 10.02
C ALA A 533 8.06 -15.64 9.06
N LEU A 534 8.97 -15.84 8.11
CA LEU A 534 8.90 -16.89 7.10
C LEU A 534 9.41 -18.24 7.59
N LEU A 535 10.54 -18.24 8.35
CA LEU A 535 11.20 -19.45 8.81
C LEU A 535 10.62 -20.00 10.10
N LEU A 536 10.31 -19.14 11.06
CA LEU A 536 9.90 -19.47 12.43
C LEU A 536 8.64 -18.69 12.82
N PRO A 537 7.51 -18.92 12.16
CA PRO A 537 6.28 -18.15 12.40
C PRO A 537 5.67 -18.41 13.79
N GLY A 538 6.06 -19.49 14.47
CA GLY A 538 5.52 -19.87 15.78
C GLY A 538 4.06 -20.34 15.64
N TRP A 539 3.17 -19.76 16.44
CA TRP A 539 1.73 -20.07 16.44
C TRP A 539 0.95 -19.41 15.29
N TYR A 540 1.60 -18.49 14.56
CA TYR A 540 0.98 -17.78 13.44
C TYR A 540 1.14 -18.57 12.14
N THR A 541 0.22 -18.39 11.21
CA THR A 541 0.51 -18.71 9.82
C THR A 541 1.63 -17.78 9.30
N ARG A 542 2.38 -18.21 8.30
CA ARG A 542 3.44 -17.35 7.68
C ARG A 542 2.92 -15.99 7.27
N ARG A 543 1.68 -15.91 6.80
CA ARG A 543 1.03 -14.67 6.40
C ARG A 543 0.78 -13.74 7.59
N GLU A 544 0.22 -14.24 8.68
CA GLU A 544 -0.01 -13.48 9.91
C GLU A 544 1.31 -13.06 10.55
N ALA A 545 2.30 -13.97 10.58
CA ALA A 545 3.63 -13.66 11.05
C ALA A 545 4.27 -12.51 10.26
N LEU A 546 4.16 -12.50 8.92
CA LEU A 546 4.65 -11.40 8.08
C LEU A 546 4.02 -10.06 8.45
N VAL A 547 2.73 -10.01 8.73
CA VAL A 547 2.06 -8.78 9.16
C VAL A 547 2.56 -8.32 10.54
N VAL A 548 2.66 -9.24 11.50
CA VAL A 548 3.11 -8.93 12.86
C VAL A 548 4.57 -8.47 12.87
N TYR A 549 5.47 -9.24 12.27
CA TYR A 549 6.89 -8.90 12.22
C TYR A 549 7.19 -7.75 11.25
N GLY A 550 6.42 -7.61 10.18
CA GLY A 550 6.50 -6.46 9.27
C GLY A 550 6.22 -5.13 9.95
N ARG A 551 5.20 -5.05 10.82
CA ARG A 551 4.93 -3.86 11.65
C ARG A 551 6.09 -3.53 12.59
N ARG A 552 6.77 -4.53 13.14
CA ARG A 552 7.97 -4.36 13.96
C ARG A 552 9.15 -3.87 13.11
N ALA A 553 9.36 -4.50 11.97
CA ALA A 553 10.43 -4.18 11.05
C ALA A 553 10.34 -2.73 10.49
N ILE A 554 9.12 -2.21 10.30
CA ILE A 554 8.91 -0.80 9.90
C ILE A 554 9.41 0.20 10.95
N ARG A 555 9.34 -0.12 12.23
CA ARG A 555 9.89 0.74 13.29
C ARG A 555 11.42 0.83 13.17
N LEU A 556 12.07 -0.29 12.85
CA LEU A 556 13.52 -0.33 12.65
C LEU A 556 13.94 0.42 11.38
N ILE A 557 13.23 0.23 10.25
CA ILE A 557 13.56 0.96 9.03
C ILE A 557 13.32 2.47 9.15
N THR A 558 12.34 2.88 9.95
CA THR A 558 12.14 4.31 10.28
C THR A 558 13.32 4.88 11.05
N ALA A 559 13.84 4.13 12.06
CA ALA A 559 15.04 4.52 12.76
C ALA A 559 16.22 4.70 11.80
N SER A 560 16.46 3.69 10.96
CA SER A 560 17.52 3.69 9.96
C SER A 560 17.40 4.92 9.03
N THR A 561 16.20 5.22 8.52
CA THR A 561 15.97 6.36 7.64
C THR A 561 16.31 7.69 8.30
N VAL A 562 15.88 7.89 9.54
CA VAL A 562 16.18 9.13 10.29
C VAL A 562 17.68 9.27 10.51
N LEU A 563 18.35 8.17 10.91
CA LEU A 563 19.81 8.18 11.11
C LEU A 563 20.57 8.50 9.82
N LEU A 564 20.13 7.96 8.67
CA LEU A 564 20.76 8.21 7.38
C LEU A 564 20.57 9.64 6.87
N ILE A 565 19.43 10.26 7.14
CA ILE A 565 19.21 11.67 6.82
C ILE A 565 20.21 12.54 7.60
N VAL A 566 20.39 12.24 8.89
CA VAL A 566 21.36 12.96 9.73
C VAL A 566 22.79 12.67 9.28
N ALA A 567 23.14 11.38 9.06
CA ALA A 567 24.47 10.97 8.60
C ALA A 567 24.84 11.65 7.27
N GLY A 568 23.97 11.58 6.26
CA GLY A 568 24.26 12.18 4.95
C GLY A 568 24.31 13.70 4.97
N THR A 569 23.58 14.36 5.91
CA THR A 569 23.72 15.79 6.15
C THR A 569 25.12 16.13 6.72
N ILE A 570 25.60 15.36 7.69
CA ILE A 570 26.95 15.49 8.26
C ILE A 570 28.00 15.21 7.19
N GLU A 571 27.83 14.13 6.42
CA GLU A 571 28.74 13.70 5.37
C GLU A 571 28.87 14.73 4.25
N GLY A 572 27.76 15.32 3.81
CA GLY A 572 27.79 16.31 2.74
C GLY A 572 28.25 17.70 3.17
N LEU A 573 27.93 18.13 4.38
CA LEU A 573 28.16 19.51 4.82
C LEU A 573 29.36 19.69 5.77
N ILE A 574 29.71 18.69 6.56
CA ILE A 574 30.77 18.76 7.59
C ILE A 574 32.01 17.98 7.17
N SER A 575 31.84 16.71 6.75
CA SER A 575 32.97 15.81 6.46
C SER A 575 33.96 16.34 5.41
N PRO A 576 33.53 17.00 4.30
CA PRO A 576 34.44 17.48 3.26
C PRO A 576 35.16 18.79 3.64
N ARG A 577 34.85 19.39 4.80
CA ARG A 577 35.45 20.64 5.21
C ARG A 577 36.85 20.42 5.78
N THR A 578 37.82 21.08 5.17
CA THR A 578 39.23 21.07 5.60
C THR A 578 39.54 22.14 6.64
N ASP A 579 38.68 23.15 6.74
CA ASP A 579 38.74 24.23 7.73
C ASP A 579 38.26 23.81 9.13
N ILE A 580 37.56 22.64 9.23
CA ILE A 580 37.13 22.07 10.51
C ILE A 580 38.28 21.17 11.06
N PRO A 581 38.80 21.45 12.27
CA PRO A 581 39.81 20.62 12.90
C PRO A 581 39.33 19.17 13.08
N VAL A 582 40.28 18.23 13.02
CA VAL A 582 39.99 16.80 13.24
C VAL A 582 39.37 16.55 14.62
N THR A 583 39.80 17.30 15.62
CA THR A 583 39.26 17.25 16.98
C THR A 583 37.76 17.51 17.01
N ASP A 584 37.27 18.49 16.23
CA ASP A 584 35.83 18.80 16.16
C ASP A 584 35.03 17.68 15.46
N LYS A 585 35.64 17.05 14.44
CA LYS A 585 35.04 15.88 13.78
C LYS A 585 34.96 14.67 14.73
N ILE A 586 35.97 14.47 15.59
CA ILE A 586 35.95 13.45 16.66
C ILE A 586 34.86 13.78 17.68
N ILE A 587 34.69 15.05 18.06
CA ILE A 587 33.63 15.46 18.98
C ILE A 587 32.26 15.16 18.34
N VAL A 588 32.04 15.47 17.07
CA VAL A 588 30.81 15.15 16.35
C VAL A 588 30.53 13.65 16.39
N ALA A 589 31.54 12.80 16.13
CA ALA A 589 31.39 11.36 16.21
C ALA A 589 31.04 10.89 17.62
N ALA A 590 31.75 11.39 18.65
CA ALA A 590 31.50 11.04 20.05
C ALA A 590 30.08 11.46 20.51
N VAL A 591 29.66 12.68 20.14
CA VAL A 591 28.29 13.17 20.41
C VAL A 591 27.26 12.32 19.68
N SER A 592 27.51 11.95 18.43
CA SER A 592 26.63 11.05 17.65
C SER A 592 26.48 9.69 18.32
N ALA A 593 27.58 9.09 18.77
CA ALA A 593 27.57 7.81 19.51
C ALA A 593 26.82 7.95 20.84
N PHE A 594 27.05 9.01 21.59
CA PHE A 594 26.38 9.27 22.86
C PHE A 594 24.87 9.47 22.67
N VAL A 595 24.45 10.28 21.71
CA VAL A 595 23.04 10.52 21.40
C VAL A 595 22.33 9.23 20.97
N LEU A 596 22.98 8.43 20.11
CA LEU A 596 22.43 7.14 19.68
C LEU A 596 22.31 6.15 20.85
N LEU A 597 23.31 6.08 21.71
CA LEU A 597 23.30 5.24 22.90
C LEU A 597 22.21 5.69 23.89
N LEU A 598 22.09 6.99 24.13
CA LEU A 598 21.04 7.55 24.98
C LEU A 598 19.64 7.27 24.42
N TYR A 599 19.46 7.46 23.12
CA TYR A 599 18.21 7.15 22.42
C TYR A 599 17.87 5.66 22.55
N PHE A 600 18.84 4.77 22.34
CA PHE A 600 18.67 3.33 22.49
C PHE A 600 18.33 2.94 23.94
N LEU A 601 19.08 3.45 24.93
CA LEU A 601 18.92 3.04 26.33
C LEU A 601 17.69 3.66 27.01
N VAL A 602 17.43 4.96 26.80
CA VAL A 602 16.44 5.73 27.57
C VAL A 602 15.17 5.99 26.79
N GLY A 603 15.26 6.13 25.48
CA GLY A 603 14.12 6.50 24.64
C GLY A 603 12.87 5.66 24.90
N GLY A 604 11.75 6.31 25.15
CA GLY A 604 10.45 5.68 25.42
C GLY A 604 10.31 4.94 26.75
N ARG A 605 11.27 5.03 27.69
CA ARG A 605 11.10 4.48 29.04
C ARG A 605 10.16 5.36 29.87
N GLY A 606 9.35 4.74 30.74
CA GLY A 606 8.43 5.44 31.64
C GLY A 606 7.21 6.07 30.97
N MET A 607 6.98 5.84 29.68
CA MET A 607 5.77 6.26 28.98
C MET A 607 4.80 5.09 28.85
N ASP A 608 3.48 5.37 28.89
CA ASP A 608 2.47 4.34 28.70
C ASP A 608 2.54 3.71 27.30
N ALA A 609 2.12 2.44 27.21
CA ALA A 609 1.99 1.77 25.91
C ALA A 609 1.06 2.59 25.00
N THR A 610 1.43 2.73 23.74
CA THR A 610 0.58 3.42 22.76
C THR A 610 -0.63 2.56 22.43
N ASP A 611 -1.76 3.20 22.06
CA ASP A 611 -2.96 2.50 21.60
C ASP A 611 -2.66 1.45 20.52
N GLU A 612 -1.67 1.71 19.63
CA GLU A 612 -1.18 0.73 18.65
C GLU A 612 -0.51 -0.49 19.27
N GLU A 613 0.22 -0.33 20.37
CA GLU A 613 0.83 -1.46 21.09
C GLU A 613 -0.24 -2.27 21.83
N GLN A 614 -1.26 -1.61 22.38
CA GLN A 614 -2.41 -2.27 23.00
C GLN A 614 -3.23 -3.02 21.95
N PHE A 615 -3.47 -2.44 20.76
CA PHE A 615 -4.14 -3.12 19.65
C PHE A 615 -3.34 -4.30 19.11
N ALA A 616 -2.03 -4.17 18.95
CA ALA A 616 -1.19 -5.30 18.53
C ALA A 616 -1.17 -6.45 19.55
N TYR A 617 -1.30 -6.13 20.84
CA TYR A 617 -1.42 -7.13 21.90
C TYR A 617 -2.81 -7.78 21.93
N SER A 618 -3.88 -7.02 21.67
CA SER A 618 -5.25 -7.54 21.62
C SER A 618 -5.46 -8.42 20.37
N ASP A 619 -4.93 -8.03 19.22
CA ASP A 619 -4.95 -8.83 17.99
C ASP A 619 -4.13 -10.12 18.14
N ALA A 620 -2.98 -10.06 18.79
CA ALA A 620 -2.18 -11.24 19.09
C ALA A 620 -2.88 -12.20 20.05
N ARG A 621 -3.63 -11.69 21.04
CA ARG A 621 -4.46 -12.49 21.95
C ARG A 621 -5.70 -13.07 21.27
N ALA A 622 -6.38 -12.29 20.44
CA ALA A 622 -7.55 -12.73 19.67
C ALA A 622 -7.20 -13.83 18.66
N LEU A 623 -5.99 -13.78 18.07
CA LEU A 623 -5.48 -14.81 17.15
C LEU A 623 -4.96 -16.05 17.90
N SER A 624 -4.53 -15.93 19.15
CA SER A 624 -4.09 -17.07 19.99
C SER A 624 -5.25 -17.83 20.62
N SER A 625 -6.47 -17.30 20.61
CA SER A 625 -7.68 -17.92 21.14
C SER A 625 -8.52 -18.65 20.06
N ARG A 626 -8.09 -18.62 18.80
CA ARG A 626 -8.60 -19.43 17.69
C ARG A 626 -7.60 -20.55 17.33
#